data_996fa56924a528cf9a0bf6c81291efa8
#
_entry.id   996fa56924a528cf9a0bf6c81291efa8
#
_cell.length_a   1.000
_cell.length_b   1.000
_cell.length_c   1.000
_cell.angle_alpha   90.00
_cell.angle_beta   90.00
_cell.angle_gamma   90.00
#
_symmetry.space_group_name_H-M   'P 1'
#
loop_
_entity.id
_entity.type
_entity.pdbx_description
1 polymer ?
#
loop_
_entity_poly.entity_id
_entity_poly.type
_entity_poly.pdbx_seq_one_letter_code
_entity_poly.pdbx_strand_id
1 'polypeptide(L)'
;MKEKYVVIETGGSIGENANFGRSRIVGSKVYLEKEKATGVRKRMTKAYAGGYYDYHYSVKTLDWALKNNDKIKLEDLAEIA
;
A
#
# COMPACT_ATOMS: atom_id res chain seq x y z
N MET A 1 11.47 10.00 17.02
CA MET A 1 11.75 9.54 15.65
C MET A 1 10.54 9.79 14.78
N LYS A 2 10.78 10.25 13.58
CA LYS A 2 9.69 10.45 12.63
C LYS A 2 9.19 9.14 12.06
N GLU A 3 7.90 8.97 12.04
CA GLU A 3 7.31 7.83 11.36
C GLU A 3 7.40 7.99 9.85
N LYS A 4 7.47 6.87 9.16
CA LYS A 4 7.41 6.81 7.70
C LYS A 4 6.11 6.13 7.30
N TYR A 5 5.62 6.46 6.13
CA TYR A 5 4.29 6.03 5.68
C TYR A 5 4.35 5.31 4.36
N VAL A 6 3.43 4.38 4.19
CA VAL A 6 3.30 3.63 2.94
C VAL A 6 1.83 3.60 2.54
N VAL A 7 1.59 3.42 1.26
CA VAL A 7 0.25 3.17 0.75
C VAL A 7 0.11 1.68 0.51
N ILE A 8 -0.87 1.09 1.17
CA ILE A 8 -1.12 -0.36 1.07
C ILE A 8 -2.28 -0.60 0.13
N GLU A 9 -2.06 -1.46 -0.85
CA GLU A 9 -3.10 -1.95 -1.74
C GLU A 9 -3.51 -3.35 -1.28
N THR A 10 -4.81 -3.54 -1.10
CA THR A 10 -5.37 -4.86 -0.81
C THR A 10 -6.42 -5.19 -1.86
N GLY A 11 -6.84 -6.44 -1.88
CA GLY A 11 -7.74 -6.93 -2.89
C GLY A 11 -6.99 -7.74 -3.92
N GLY A 12 -7.61 -7.97 -5.05
CA GLY A 12 -6.96 -8.75 -6.09
C GLY A 12 -7.94 -9.38 -7.05
N SER A 13 -7.52 -10.45 -7.69
CA SER A 13 -8.35 -11.13 -8.67
C SER A 13 -9.59 -11.72 -8.03
N ILE A 14 -10.70 -11.58 -8.74
CA ILE A 14 -11.96 -12.19 -8.36
C ILE A 14 -12.01 -13.56 -9.03
N GLY A 15 -12.49 -14.54 -8.31
CA GLY A 15 -12.60 -15.89 -8.84
C GLY A 15 -12.23 -16.93 -7.80
N GLU A 16 -12.19 -18.18 -8.23
CA GLU A 16 -11.97 -19.32 -7.32
C GLU A 16 -10.63 -19.26 -6.63
N ASN A 17 -9.64 -18.71 -7.28
CA ASN A 17 -8.28 -18.63 -6.76
C ASN A 17 -7.94 -17.22 -6.29
N ALA A 18 -8.94 -16.44 -5.95
CA ALA A 18 -8.73 -15.08 -5.48
C ALA A 18 -7.87 -15.07 -4.23
N ASN A 19 -6.83 -14.27 -4.25
CA ASN A 19 -5.95 -14.09 -3.10
C ASN A 19 -6.43 -12.90 -2.28
N PHE A 20 -7.58 -13.07 -1.66
CA PHE A 20 -8.15 -12.04 -0.81
C PHE A 20 -7.21 -11.77 0.37
N GLY A 21 -7.11 -10.54 0.75
CA GLY A 21 -6.23 -10.15 1.83
C GLY A 21 -4.77 -10.00 1.43
N ARG A 22 -4.45 -10.26 0.19
CA ARG A 22 -3.12 -10.00 -0.31
C ARG A 22 -2.86 -8.51 -0.28
N SER A 23 -1.72 -8.11 0.25
CA SER A 23 -1.38 -6.70 0.34
C SER A 23 0.00 -6.44 -0.24
N ARG A 24 0.18 -5.23 -0.76
CA ARG A 24 1.48 -4.78 -1.23
C ARG A 24 1.63 -3.29 -1.01
N ILE A 25 2.87 -2.84 -0.98
CA ILE A 25 3.17 -1.42 -0.92
C ILE A 25 3.13 -0.86 -2.35
N VAL A 26 2.28 0.12 -2.56
CA VAL A 26 2.12 0.74 -3.88
C VAL A 26 3.43 1.38 -4.32
N GLY A 27 3.91 0.98 -5.49
CA GLY A 27 5.12 1.53 -6.09
C GLY A 27 6.41 1.27 -5.34
N SER A 28 6.39 0.44 -4.31
CA SER A 28 7.56 0.19 -3.46
C SER A 28 8.15 1.48 -2.90
N LYS A 29 7.29 2.43 -2.51
CA LYS A 29 7.70 3.73 -2.03
C LYS A 29 7.32 3.96 -0.58
N VAL A 30 8.22 4.63 0.14
CA VAL A 30 8.01 5.04 1.52
C VAL A 30 8.00 6.56 1.54
N TYR A 31 6.99 7.14 2.16
CA TYR A 31 6.82 8.58 2.23
C TYR A 31 7.20 9.09 3.62
N LEU A 32 7.97 10.16 3.65
CA LEU A 32 8.36 10.79 4.91
C LEU A 32 7.24 11.67 5.47
N GLU A 33 6.32 12.10 4.61
CA GLU A 33 5.19 12.92 5.01
C GLU A 33 3.87 12.20 4.75
N LYS A 34 3.04 12.14 5.77
CA LYS A 34 1.75 11.47 5.68
C LYS A 34 0.86 12.06 4.59
N GLU A 35 0.94 13.37 4.39
CA GLU A 35 0.13 14.04 3.38
C GLU A 35 0.41 13.54 1.97
N LYS A 36 1.68 13.27 1.68
CA LYS A 36 2.05 12.73 0.36
C LYS A 36 1.51 11.33 0.16
N ALA A 37 1.59 10.49 1.18
CA ALA A 37 1.02 9.15 1.12
C ALA A 37 -0.49 9.22 0.94
N THR A 38 -1.16 10.11 1.66
CA THR A 38 -2.60 10.31 1.54
C THR A 38 -2.99 10.74 0.14
N GLY A 39 -2.20 11.63 -0.48
CA GLY A 39 -2.43 12.06 -1.85
C GLY A 39 -2.36 10.90 -2.85
N VAL A 40 -1.36 10.04 -2.67
CA VAL A 40 -1.22 8.84 -3.52
C VAL A 40 -2.41 7.90 -3.30
N ARG A 41 -2.80 7.67 -2.05
CA ARG A 41 -3.96 6.84 -1.74
C ARG A 41 -5.22 7.35 -2.44
N LYS A 42 -5.46 8.64 -2.40
CA LYS A 42 -6.62 9.23 -3.04
C LYS A 42 -6.62 9.02 -4.55
N ARG A 43 -5.47 9.21 -5.19
CA ARG A 43 -5.33 9.01 -6.64
C ARG A 43 -5.55 7.55 -7.01
N MET A 44 -4.99 6.63 -6.24
CA MET A 44 -5.14 5.19 -6.50
C MET A 44 -6.59 4.76 -6.29
N THR A 45 -7.23 5.25 -5.23
CA THR A 45 -8.62 4.96 -4.96
C THR A 45 -9.50 5.42 -6.12
N LYS A 46 -9.29 6.63 -6.59
CA LYS A 46 -10.06 7.18 -7.71
C LYS A 46 -9.86 6.37 -9.00
N ALA A 47 -8.64 5.90 -9.23
CA ALA A 47 -8.32 5.21 -10.47
C ALA A 47 -8.74 3.74 -10.48
N TYR A 48 -8.65 3.05 -9.35
CA TYR A 48 -8.74 1.60 -9.33
C TYR A 48 -9.72 1.00 -8.33
N ALA A 49 -10.13 1.74 -7.31
CA ALA A 49 -11.03 1.18 -6.30
C ALA A 49 -12.41 0.91 -6.89
N GLY A 50 -13.04 -0.16 -6.43
CA GLY A 50 -14.36 -0.54 -6.90
C GLY A 50 -14.41 -1.12 -8.29
N GLY A 51 -13.25 -1.40 -8.88
CA GLY A 51 -13.18 -2.02 -10.19
C GLY A 51 -13.36 -3.54 -10.12
N TYR A 52 -13.06 -4.19 -11.24
CA TYR A 52 -13.22 -5.63 -11.38
C TYR A 52 -12.50 -6.43 -10.28
N TYR A 53 -11.33 -5.95 -9.85
CA TYR A 53 -10.53 -6.64 -8.85
C TYR A 53 -10.76 -6.14 -7.42
N ASP A 54 -11.65 -5.20 -7.24
CA ASP A 54 -12.03 -4.69 -5.92
C ASP A 54 -10.84 -4.26 -5.07
N TYR A 55 -9.99 -3.41 -5.65
CA TYR A 55 -8.84 -2.90 -4.94
C TYR A 55 -9.23 -1.89 -3.87
N HIS A 56 -8.52 -1.95 -2.76
CA HIS A 56 -8.67 -0.99 -1.66
C HIS A 56 -7.30 -0.44 -1.29
N TYR A 57 -7.27 0.84 -0.95
CA TYR A 57 -6.02 1.53 -0.63
C TYR A 57 -6.12 2.19 0.74
N SER A 58 -5.04 2.07 1.51
CA SER A 58 -4.97 2.70 2.82
C SER A 58 -3.57 3.21 3.11
N VAL A 59 -3.47 4.22 3.96
CA VAL A 59 -2.18 4.72 4.43
C VAL A 59 -1.87 4.04 5.76
N LYS A 60 -0.68 3.46 5.85
CA LYS A 60 -0.20 2.81 7.06
C LYS A 60 1.22 3.28 7.35
N THR A 61 1.66 3.09 8.59
CA THR A 61 3.07 3.34 8.90
C THR A 61 3.94 2.22 8.33
N LEU A 62 5.19 2.54 8.07
CA LEU A 62 6.14 1.52 7.61
C LEU A 62 6.26 0.39 8.63
N ASP A 63 6.28 0.72 9.92
CA ASP A 63 6.36 -0.30 10.97
C ASP A 63 5.19 -1.26 10.91
N TRP A 64 3.99 -0.74 10.72
CA TRP A 64 2.80 -1.58 10.58
C TRP A 64 2.95 -2.55 9.39
N ALA A 65 3.42 -2.03 8.27
CA ALA A 65 3.59 -2.85 7.06
C ALA A 65 4.60 -3.97 7.27
N LEU A 66 5.72 -3.67 7.91
CA LEU A 66 6.76 -4.66 8.16
C LEU A 66 6.29 -5.75 9.13
N LYS A 67 5.46 -5.38 10.10
CA LYS A 67 4.90 -6.36 11.05
C LYS A 67 3.84 -7.25 10.42
N ASN A 68 3.11 -6.72 9.45
CA ASN A 68 1.96 -7.43 8.88
C ASN A 68 2.25 -8.12 7.56
N ASN A 69 3.45 -7.96 7.02
CA ASN A 69 3.83 -8.62 5.78
C ASN A 69 5.33 -8.90 5.79
N ASP A 70 5.69 -10.15 6.05
CA ASP A 70 7.07 -10.60 6.15
C ASP A 70 7.80 -10.65 4.81
N LYS A 71 7.07 -10.50 3.72
CA LYS A 71 7.67 -10.47 2.39
C LYS A 71 8.22 -9.10 2.00
N ILE A 72 7.87 -8.07 2.77
CA ILE A 72 8.35 -6.73 2.52
C ILE A 72 9.79 -6.61 3.00
N LYS A 73 10.66 -6.12 2.13
CA LYS A 73 12.07 -5.90 2.45
C LYS A 73 12.38 -4.41 2.34
N LEU A 74 12.99 -3.85 3.38
CA LEU A 74 13.34 -2.44 3.40
C LEU A 74 14.24 -2.03 2.24
N GLU A 75 15.14 -2.91 1.85
CA GLU A 75 16.08 -2.64 0.76
C GLU A 75 15.41 -2.45 -0.60
N ASP A 76 14.19 -2.96 -0.74
CA ASP A 76 13.42 -2.84 -1.99
C ASP A 76 12.58 -1.57 -2.05
N LEU A 77 12.60 -0.76 -1.01
CA LEU A 77 11.75 0.42 -0.91
C LEU A 77 12.54 1.70 -1.13
N ALA A 78 11.94 2.65 -1.84
CA ALA A 78 12.54 3.95 -2.09
C ALA A 78 11.87 5.02 -1.24
N GLU A 79 12.66 5.84 -0.55
CA GLU A 79 12.13 6.94 0.24
C GLU A 79 11.81 8.14 -0.66
N ILE A 80 10.64 8.73 -0.42
CA ILE A 80 10.17 9.91 -1.12
C ILE A 80 10.06 11.05 -0.12
N ALA A 81 10.82 12.07 -0.35
CA ALA A 81 10.82 13.26 0.51
C ALA A 81 9.56 14.11 0.29
#